data_ad43c2b516d04eb43542bf53f453ead8
#
_entry.id   ad43c2b516d04eb43542bf53f453ead8
#
_cell.length_a   1.000
_cell.length_b   1.000
_cell.length_c   1.000
_cell.angle_alpha   90.00
_cell.angle_beta   90.00
_cell.angle_gamma   90.00
#
_symmetry.space_group_name_H-M   'P 1'
#
loop_
_entity.id
_entity.type
_entity.pdbx_description
1 polymer ?
#
loop_
_entity_poly.entity_id
_entity_poly.type
_entity_poly.pdbx_seq_one_letter_code
_entity_poly.pdbx_strand_id
1 'polypeptide(L)'
;INASTGAIIPSSSTAGTYTVTYTIAASAGCVAVSTTTSVTITAAPTATIVYAGPFCQTLTTVQSVTLNGTGAYTGGAYSASPTGLSIDASTGAITPSSSIAGTYTVTYTIPASSGCAAVLVTTTVIITAPPIQPIISYAGSPFCKTITTPQAVTQTGTGGGTYSASPSGLSINASTGAIIPSSSTAGTY
;
A
#
# COMPACT_ATOMS: atom_id res chain seq x y z
N ILE A 1 6.06 -31.48 27.18
CA ILE A 1 5.60 -32.88 27.10
C ILE A 1 5.03 -33.34 28.45
N ASN A 2 3.94 -34.05 28.42
CA ASN A 2 3.40 -34.74 29.61
C ASN A 2 4.16 -36.06 29.83
N ALA A 3 4.80 -36.20 30.99
CA ALA A 3 5.67 -37.33 31.28
C ALA A 3 4.91 -38.67 31.37
N SER A 4 3.61 -38.66 31.70
CA SER A 4 2.80 -39.90 31.87
C SER A 4 2.13 -40.31 30.54
N THR A 5 1.72 -39.39 29.71
CA THR A 5 0.97 -39.65 28.48
C THR A 5 1.79 -39.49 27.21
N GLY A 6 2.95 -38.82 27.27
CA GLY A 6 3.74 -38.42 26.11
C GLY A 6 3.13 -37.28 25.29
N ALA A 7 2.01 -36.72 25.71
CA ALA A 7 1.32 -35.66 24.97
C ALA A 7 2.16 -34.36 24.89
N ILE A 8 2.22 -33.76 23.70
CA ILE A 8 2.93 -32.52 23.41
C ILE A 8 1.92 -31.44 23.10
N ILE A 9 2.13 -30.22 23.66
CA ILE A 9 1.37 -29.04 23.34
C ILE A 9 2.28 -28.10 22.52
N PRO A 10 2.17 -28.04 21.18
CA PRO A 10 3.06 -27.24 20.32
C PRO A 10 3.05 -25.76 20.67
N SER A 11 1.88 -25.20 20.99
CA SER A 11 1.72 -23.74 21.30
C SER A 11 2.45 -23.30 22.58
N SER A 12 2.76 -24.24 23.48
CA SER A 12 3.50 -24.00 24.74
C SER A 12 4.96 -24.43 24.64
N SER A 13 5.41 -24.85 23.45
CA SER A 13 6.77 -25.34 23.23
C SER A 13 7.58 -24.30 22.43
N THR A 14 8.86 -24.20 22.73
CA THR A 14 9.79 -23.41 21.89
C THR A 14 10.01 -24.12 20.56
N ALA A 15 10.18 -23.39 19.48
CA ALA A 15 10.54 -23.97 18.19
C ALA A 15 11.91 -24.64 18.27
N GLY A 16 12.02 -25.83 17.69
CA GLY A 16 13.25 -26.64 17.73
C GLY A 16 12.98 -28.11 17.46
N THR A 17 14.04 -28.88 17.33
CA THR A 17 13.98 -30.35 17.22
C THR A 17 14.38 -30.99 18.53
N TYR A 18 13.54 -31.88 19.02
CA TYR A 18 13.65 -32.53 20.31
C TYR A 18 13.71 -34.04 20.14
N THR A 19 14.54 -34.68 20.94
CA THR A 19 14.52 -36.15 21.09
C THR A 19 13.61 -36.49 22.25
N VAL A 20 12.55 -37.23 21.98
CA VAL A 20 11.65 -37.78 23.01
C VAL A 20 12.09 -39.20 23.33
N THR A 21 12.32 -39.47 24.58
CA THR A 21 12.73 -40.81 25.09
C THR A 21 11.60 -41.39 25.92
N TYR A 22 11.24 -42.64 25.63
CA TYR A 22 10.36 -43.44 26.46
C TYR A 22 11.20 -44.50 27.14
N THR A 23 11.10 -44.59 28.46
CA THR A 23 11.88 -45.51 29.25
C THR A 23 10.97 -46.38 30.13
N ILE A 24 11.12 -47.68 30.01
CA ILE A 24 10.56 -48.67 30.97
C ILE A 24 11.62 -48.91 32.04
N ALA A 25 11.29 -48.58 33.28
CA ALA A 25 12.21 -48.72 34.38
C ALA A 25 12.56 -50.19 34.64
N ALA A 26 13.75 -50.41 35.18
CA ALA A 26 14.17 -51.74 35.67
C ALA A 26 13.16 -52.27 36.70
N SER A 27 12.79 -53.56 36.59
CA SER A 27 11.81 -54.18 37.46
C SER A 27 12.07 -55.71 37.55
N ALA A 28 11.82 -56.29 38.68
CA ALA A 28 11.89 -57.77 38.93
C ALA A 28 13.18 -58.42 38.41
N GLY A 29 14.32 -57.74 38.55
CA GLY A 29 15.63 -58.26 38.11
C GLY A 29 15.97 -58.01 36.63
N CYS A 30 15.05 -57.40 35.82
CA CYS A 30 15.30 -57.03 34.46
C CYS A 30 15.86 -55.58 34.39
N VAL A 31 16.72 -55.29 33.39
CA VAL A 31 17.29 -53.95 33.15
C VAL A 31 16.26 -53.01 32.52
N ALA A 32 16.45 -51.74 32.70
CA ALA A 32 15.63 -50.71 32.02
C ALA A 32 15.81 -50.80 30.52
N VAL A 33 14.72 -50.51 29.77
CA VAL A 33 14.70 -50.44 28.29
C VAL A 33 14.18 -49.08 27.86
N SER A 34 14.86 -48.45 26.89
CA SER A 34 14.44 -47.16 26.36
C SER A 34 14.42 -47.15 24.84
N THR A 35 13.54 -46.29 24.28
CA THR A 35 13.48 -46.00 22.86
C THR A 35 13.33 -44.51 22.68
N THR A 36 13.75 -43.97 21.52
CA THR A 36 13.72 -42.52 21.21
C THR A 36 13.04 -42.26 19.89
N THR A 37 12.45 -41.07 19.78
CA THR A 37 11.94 -40.51 18.50
C THR A 37 12.23 -39.02 18.44
N SER A 38 12.29 -38.47 17.22
CA SER A 38 12.50 -37.03 17.01
C SER A 38 11.16 -36.35 16.82
N VAL A 39 10.99 -35.16 17.43
CA VAL A 39 9.84 -34.28 17.27
C VAL A 39 10.34 -32.88 16.96
N THR A 40 9.82 -32.28 15.88
CA THR A 40 10.13 -30.90 15.49
C THR A 40 8.94 -29.97 15.75
N ILE A 41 9.17 -28.88 16.46
CA ILE A 41 8.24 -27.77 16.66
C ILE A 41 8.70 -26.63 15.75
N THR A 42 7.85 -26.25 14.83
CA THR A 42 8.15 -25.17 13.84
C THR A 42 7.53 -23.86 14.30
N ALA A 43 8.29 -22.76 14.24
CA ALA A 43 7.74 -21.41 14.42
C ALA A 43 6.97 -20.97 13.16
N ALA A 44 5.84 -20.31 13.35
CA ALA A 44 5.15 -19.67 12.24
C ALA A 44 6.02 -18.53 11.67
N PRO A 45 6.07 -18.32 10.34
CA PRO A 45 6.75 -17.20 9.76
C PRO A 45 6.04 -15.89 10.12
N THR A 46 6.78 -14.77 10.12
CA THR A 46 6.23 -13.42 10.18
C THR A 46 6.59 -12.68 8.92
N ALA A 47 5.73 -11.76 8.47
CA ALA A 47 6.03 -10.90 7.34
C ALA A 47 5.43 -9.50 7.53
N THR A 48 6.01 -8.54 6.83
CA THR A 48 5.47 -7.19 6.63
C THR A 48 5.68 -6.79 5.17
N ILE A 49 4.69 -6.11 4.58
CA ILE A 49 4.75 -5.58 3.22
C ILE A 49 4.50 -4.07 3.24
N VAL A 50 5.33 -3.32 2.50
CA VAL A 50 5.24 -1.86 2.43
C VAL A 50 5.46 -1.39 0.99
N TYR A 51 4.67 -0.41 0.56
CA TYR A 51 4.85 0.33 -0.69
C TYR A 51 5.10 1.81 -0.38
N ALA A 52 5.96 2.45 -1.17
CA ALA A 52 6.34 3.87 -1.01
C ALA A 52 5.31 4.88 -1.56
N GLY A 53 4.03 4.45 -1.75
CA GLY A 53 2.95 5.29 -2.29
C GLY A 53 2.56 6.49 -1.39
N PRO A 54 1.58 7.31 -1.83
CA PRO A 54 0.66 7.08 -2.95
C PRO A 54 1.32 7.21 -4.34
N PHE A 55 0.73 6.55 -5.35
CA PHE A 55 1.24 6.56 -6.72
C PHE A 55 0.26 7.28 -7.66
N CYS A 56 0.80 8.13 -8.54
CA CYS A 56 -0.01 8.73 -9.59
C CYS A 56 -0.27 7.72 -10.72
N GLN A 57 -1.50 7.69 -11.24
CA GLN A 57 -1.90 6.83 -12.36
C GLN A 57 -1.12 7.08 -13.66
N THR A 58 -0.44 8.22 -13.80
CA THR A 58 0.44 8.48 -14.95
C THR A 58 1.82 7.84 -14.84
N LEU A 59 2.16 7.26 -13.68
CA LEU A 59 3.47 6.67 -13.43
C LEU A 59 3.58 5.31 -14.14
N THR A 60 4.45 5.23 -15.14
CA THR A 60 4.69 4.02 -15.96
C THR A 60 5.73 3.08 -15.36
N THR A 61 6.57 3.58 -14.46
CA THR A 61 7.58 2.76 -13.77
C THR A 61 6.92 1.82 -12.78
N VAL A 62 7.34 0.55 -12.82
CA VAL A 62 6.88 -0.48 -11.89
C VAL A 62 7.34 -0.15 -10.47
N GLN A 63 6.44 -0.30 -9.51
CA GLN A 63 6.68 -0.02 -8.09
C GLN A 63 6.84 -1.32 -7.32
N SER A 64 8.02 -1.52 -6.75
CA SER A 64 8.34 -2.72 -5.99
C SER A 64 7.77 -2.65 -4.57
N VAL A 65 7.40 -3.81 -4.04
CA VAL A 65 7.09 -3.99 -2.62
C VAL A 65 8.38 -4.16 -1.82
N THR A 66 8.41 -3.63 -0.60
CA THR A 66 9.38 -4.02 0.41
C THR A 66 8.76 -5.11 1.28
N LEU A 67 9.32 -6.32 1.19
CA LEU A 67 8.91 -7.49 1.97
C LEU A 67 9.99 -7.80 3.01
N ASN A 68 9.63 -7.79 4.29
CA ASN A 68 10.50 -8.18 5.40
C ASN A 68 9.82 -9.25 6.24
N GLY A 69 10.59 -10.09 6.94
CA GLY A 69 10.02 -11.11 7.81
C GLY A 69 11.04 -12.00 8.49
N THR A 70 10.54 -13.01 9.20
CA THR A 70 11.34 -14.04 9.86
C THR A 70 10.81 -15.43 9.51
N GLY A 71 11.67 -16.44 9.56
CA GLY A 71 11.32 -17.80 9.15
C GLY A 71 11.16 -17.91 7.63
N ALA A 72 10.31 -18.83 7.17
CA ALA A 72 10.03 -19.05 5.75
C ALA A 72 8.98 -18.05 5.23
N TYR A 73 9.28 -16.76 5.25
CA TYR A 73 8.35 -15.70 4.89
C TYR A 73 8.32 -15.36 3.38
N THR A 74 9.20 -15.92 2.58
CA THR A 74 9.25 -15.73 1.11
C THR A 74 8.44 -16.81 0.38
N GLY A 75 8.18 -16.61 -0.93
CA GLY A 75 7.48 -17.59 -1.76
C GLY A 75 5.95 -17.60 -1.60
N GLY A 76 5.39 -16.60 -0.92
CA GLY A 76 3.94 -16.36 -0.89
C GLY A 76 3.42 -15.67 -2.16
N ALA A 77 2.12 -15.39 -2.18
CA ALA A 77 1.43 -14.75 -3.30
C ALA A 77 0.76 -13.44 -2.89
N TYR A 78 0.73 -12.48 -3.83
CA TYR A 78 0.10 -11.18 -3.65
C TYR A 78 -1.28 -11.16 -4.33
N SER A 79 -2.20 -10.47 -3.68
CA SER A 79 -3.52 -10.15 -4.24
C SER A 79 -3.96 -8.76 -3.81
N ALA A 80 -4.93 -8.18 -4.49
CA ALA A 80 -5.47 -6.87 -4.14
C ALA A 80 -7.00 -6.86 -4.18
N SER A 81 -7.60 -6.07 -3.29
CA SER A 81 -9.03 -5.83 -3.23
C SER A 81 -9.29 -4.33 -2.95
N PRO A 82 -10.30 -3.72 -3.61
CA PRO A 82 -11.10 -4.24 -4.72
C PRO A 82 -10.27 -4.54 -5.97
N THR A 83 -10.90 -5.06 -7.02
CA THR A 83 -10.25 -5.24 -8.34
C THR A 83 -9.93 -3.89 -8.98
N GLY A 84 -8.90 -3.85 -9.86
CA GLY A 84 -8.48 -2.62 -10.55
C GLY A 84 -7.04 -2.20 -10.31
N LEU A 85 -6.35 -2.81 -9.34
CA LEU A 85 -4.91 -2.65 -9.15
C LEU A 85 -4.16 -3.63 -10.06
N SER A 86 -3.26 -3.11 -10.90
CA SER A 86 -2.32 -3.93 -11.69
C SER A 86 -1.15 -4.33 -10.79
N ILE A 87 -1.22 -5.54 -10.26
CA ILE A 87 -0.22 -6.12 -9.37
C ILE A 87 0.24 -7.49 -9.89
N ASP A 88 1.53 -7.74 -9.84
CA ASP A 88 2.10 -9.07 -10.11
C ASP A 88 1.93 -9.97 -8.88
N ALA A 89 1.26 -11.11 -9.05
CA ALA A 89 0.93 -12.00 -7.95
C ALA A 89 2.15 -12.69 -7.31
N SER A 90 3.27 -12.80 -8.02
CA SER A 90 4.48 -13.46 -7.52
C SER A 90 5.46 -12.48 -6.87
N THR A 91 5.61 -11.30 -7.46
CA THR A 91 6.61 -10.31 -7.02
C THR A 91 6.01 -9.20 -6.16
N GLY A 92 4.68 -9.00 -6.21
CA GLY A 92 4.00 -7.88 -5.58
C GLY A 92 4.23 -6.53 -6.29
N ALA A 93 4.86 -6.54 -7.44
CA ALA A 93 5.16 -5.33 -8.20
C ALA A 93 3.88 -4.70 -8.77
N ILE A 94 3.71 -3.39 -8.61
CA ILE A 94 2.53 -2.63 -9.04
C ILE A 94 2.89 -1.78 -10.24
N THR A 95 2.01 -1.75 -11.27
CA THR A 95 2.09 -0.84 -12.40
C THR A 95 0.98 0.22 -12.28
N PRO A 96 1.29 1.43 -11.76
CA PRO A 96 0.26 2.45 -11.52
C PRO A 96 -0.50 2.89 -12.77
N SER A 97 0.20 3.01 -13.92
CA SER A 97 -0.41 3.42 -15.19
C SER A 97 -1.42 2.42 -15.76
N SER A 98 -1.35 1.17 -15.34
CA SER A 98 -2.31 0.11 -15.72
C SER A 98 -3.37 -0.15 -14.64
N SER A 99 -3.36 0.65 -13.57
CA SER A 99 -4.29 0.53 -12.45
C SER A 99 -5.40 1.58 -12.56
N ILE A 100 -6.55 1.31 -11.98
CA ILE A 100 -7.63 2.29 -11.82
C ILE A 100 -7.31 3.14 -10.58
N ALA A 101 -7.62 4.45 -10.62
CA ALA A 101 -7.45 5.31 -9.45
C ALA A 101 -8.39 4.85 -8.32
N GLY A 102 -7.84 4.70 -7.12
CA GLY A 102 -8.58 4.16 -5.97
C GLY A 102 -7.68 3.78 -4.81
N THR A 103 -8.30 3.27 -3.76
CA THR A 103 -7.63 2.73 -2.58
C THR A 103 -7.79 1.22 -2.56
N TYR A 104 -6.69 0.51 -2.39
CA TYR A 104 -6.61 -0.94 -2.45
C TYR A 104 -5.99 -1.51 -1.18
N THR A 105 -6.52 -2.64 -0.72
CA THR A 105 -5.85 -3.49 0.25
C THR A 105 -5.06 -4.55 -0.49
N VAL A 106 -3.74 -4.51 -0.37
CA VAL A 106 -2.86 -5.57 -0.87
C VAL A 106 -2.65 -6.59 0.24
N THR A 107 -2.86 -7.86 -0.09
CA THR A 107 -2.65 -9.00 0.82
C THR A 107 -1.50 -9.85 0.28
N TYR A 108 -0.54 -10.15 1.13
CA TYR A 108 0.48 -11.17 0.89
C TYR A 108 0.15 -12.40 1.73
N THR A 109 0.04 -13.54 1.07
CA THR A 109 -0.32 -14.83 1.70
C THR A 109 0.87 -15.78 1.65
N ILE A 110 1.39 -16.15 2.81
CA ILE A 110 2.35 -17.23 2.96
C ILE A 110 1.54 -18.53 3.12
N PRO A 111 1.72 -19.54 2.27
CA PRO A 111 0.93 -20.78 2.35
C PRO A 111 1.22 -21.55 3.64
N ALA A 112 0.25 -22.34 4.06
CA ALA A 112 0.43 -23.27 5.17
C ALA A 112 1.59 -24.23 4.86
N SER A 113 2.48 -24.42 5.82
CA SER A 113 3.68 -25.24 5.67
C SER A 113 4.16 -25.78 7.01
N SER A 114 4.77 -26.97 6.99
CA SER A 114 5.44 -27.58 8.17
C SER A 114 4.57 -27.60 9.44
N GLY A 115 3.27 -27.84 9.29
CA GLY A 115 2.30 -27.87 10.40
C GLY A 115 1.80 -26.52 10.88
N CYS A 116 2.30 -25.40 10.31
CA CYS A 116 1.79 -24.05 10.58
C CYS A 116 0.68 -23.68 9.58
N ALA A 117 -0.33 -22.94 10.06
CA ALA A 117 -1.38 -22.37 9.20
C ALA A 117 -0.80 -21.29 8.27
N ALA A 118 -1.53 -20.96 7.20
CA ALA A 118 -1.20 -19.85 6.32
C ALA A 118 -1.15 -18.52 7.11
N VAL A 119 -0.21 -17.65 6.73
CA VAL A 119 -0.07 -16.30 7.31
C VAL A 119 -0.45 -15.28 6.25
N LEU A 120 -1.35 -14.36 6.62
CA LEU A 120 -1.81 -13.26 5.77
C LEU A 120 -1.34 -11.93 6.39
N VAL A 121 -0.72 -11.09 5.57
CA VAL A 121 -0.38 -9.72 5.93
C VAL A 121 -0.91 -8.75 4.89
N THR A 122 -1.34 -7.58 5.33
CA THR A 122 -2.00 -6.60 4.46
C THR A 122 -1.34 -5.22 4.57
N THR A 123 -1.46 -4.45 3.51
CA THR A 123 -1.13 -3.02 3.47
C THR A 123 -2.07 -2.28 2.54
N THR A 124 -2.16 -0.96 2.72
CA THR A 124 -2.97 -0.10 1.87
C THR A 124 -2.12 0.52 0.77
N VAL A 125 -2.63 0.52 -0.46
CA VAL A 125 -2.05 1.19 -1.63
C VAL A 125 -3.08 2.17 -2.20
N ILE A 126 -2.64 3.40 -2.51
CA ILE A 126 -3.48 4.43 -3.12
C ILE A 126 -2.93 4.77 -4.50
N ILE A 127 -3.79 4.66 -5.51
CA ILE A 127 -3.55 5.15 -6.87
C ILE A 127 -4.36 6.42 -7.04
N THR A 128 -3.69 7.55 -7.32
CA THR A 128 -4.33 8.85 -7.52
C THR A 128 -4.53 9.13 -9.00
N ALA A 129 -5.72 9.66 -9.35
CA ALA A 129 -5.98 10.15 -10.70
C ALA A 129 -5.14 11.40 -10.99
N PRO A 130 -4.69 11.61 -12.25
CA PRO A 130 -4.07 12.87 -12.64
C PRO A 130 -5.08 14.02 -12.56
N PRO A 131 -4.59 15.27 -12.37
CA PRO A 131 -5.45 16.44 -12.46
C PRO A 131 -6.12 16.53 -13.85
N ILE A 132 -7.41 16.85 -13.86
CA ILE A 132 -8.12 17.18 -15.10
C ILE A 132 -7.70 18.59 -15.52
N GLN A 133 -7.28 18.77 -16.78
CA GLN A 133 -6.89 20.09 -17.31
C GLN A 133 -8.01 21.11 -17.08
N PRO A 134 -7.73 22.21 -16.37
CA PRO A 134 -8.74 23.24 -16.14
C PRO A 134 -8.99 24.05 -17.41
N ILE A 135 -10.23 24.51 -17.57
CA ILE A 135 -10.63 25.50 -18.57
C ILE A 135 -11.07 26.74 -17.78
N ILE A 136 -10.55 27.91 -18.19
CA ILE A 136 -10.92 29.19 -17.58
C ILE A 136 -11.53 30.11 -18.63
N SER A 137 -12.49 30.93 -18.23
CA SER A 137 -13.11 31.94 -19.08
C SER A 137 -13.57 33.14 -18.25
N TYR A 138 -13.61 34.28 -18.89
CA TYR A 138 -14.19 35.51 -18.33
C TYR A 138 -15.42 35.93 -19.17
N ALA A 139 -16.58 35.81 -18.54
CA ALA A 139 -17.84 36.25 -19.19
C ALA A 139 -17.84 37.79 -19.37
N GLY A 140 -18.22 38.25 -20.55
CA GLY A 140 -18.30 39.66 -20.84
C GLY A 140 -17.00 40.34 -21.33
N SER A 141 -15.92 39.56 -21.53
CA SER A 141 -14.74 40.08 -22.23
C SER A 141 -15.09 40.46 -23.69
N PRO A 142 -14.62 41.61 -24.21
CA PRO A 142 -13.67 42.55 -23.62
C PRO A 142 -14.29 43.50 -22.59
N PHE A 143 -13.52 43.84 -21.56
CA PHE A 143 -13.94 44.72 -20.47
C PHE A 143 -13.51 46.16 -20.68
N CYS A 144 -14.42 47.13 -20.37
CA CYS A 144 -14.08 48.54 -20.36
C CYS A 144 -13.23 48.90 -19.13
N LYS A 145 -12.22 49.73 -19.30
CA LYS A 145 -11.33 50.18 -18.21
C LYS A 145 -12.05 51.01 -17.14
N THR A 146 -13.27 51.45 -17.37
CA THR A 146 -14.11 52.17 -16.37
C THR A 146 -14.71 51.24 -15.30
N ILE A 147 -14.66 49.93 -15.51
CA ILE A 147 -15.24 48.96 -14.59
C ILE A 147 -14.33 48.81 -13.36
N THR A 148 -14.85 49.19 -12.19
CA THR A 148 -14.14 49.12 -10.91
C THR A 148 -14.43 47.82 -10.12
N THR A 149 -15.52 47.15 -10.47
CA THR A 149 -15.91 45.86 -9.81
C THR A 149 -15.03 44.71 -10.31
N PRO A 150 -14.57 43.80 -9.40
CA PRO A 150 -13.85 42.63 -9.81
C PRO A 150 -14.69 41.75 -10.76
N GLN A 151 -14.10 41.33 -11.85
CA GLN A 151 -14.70 40.38 -12.79
C GLN A 151 -14.22 38.98 -12.47
N ALA A 152 -15.18 38.10 -12.15
CA ALA A 152 -14.89 36.73 -11.74
C ALA A 152 -14.50 35.85 -12.93
N VAL A 153 -13.60 34.95 -12.72
CA VAL A 153 -13.29 33.84 -13.64
C VAL A 153 -14.29 32.71 -13.46
N THR A 154 -14.70 32.09 -14.55
CA THR A 154 -15.35 30.78 -14.52
C THR A 154 -14.29 29.71 -14.77
N GLN A 155 -14.17 28.75 -13.86
CA GLN A 155 -13.23 27.64 -13.97
C GLN A 155 -13.97 26.32 -13.91
N THR A 156 -13.59 25.38 -14.80
CA THR A 156 -14.00 23.98 -14.78
C THR A 156 -12.75 23.08 -14.74
N GLY A 157 -12.90 21.81 -14.34
CA GLY A 157 -11.77 20.89 -14.16
C GLY A 157 -11.20 20.94 -12.73
N THR A 158 -9.93 20.57 -12.57
CA THR A 158 -9.29 20.50 -11.25
C THR A 158 -8.92 21.89 -10.76
N GLY A 159 -9.39 22.25 -9.54
CA GLY A 159 -9.07 23.50 -8.86
C GLY A 159 -7.76 23.45 -8.07
N GLY A 160 -7.47 24.55 -7.33
CA GLY A 160 -6.31 24.65 -6.43
C GLY A 160 -5.02 25.18 -7.07
N GLY A 161 -5.09 25.61 -8.34
CA GLY A 161 -4.00 26.31 -9.03
C GLY A 161 -3.90 27.79 -8.66
N THR A 162 -2.93 28.48 -9.26
CA THR A 162 -2.73 29.93 -9.17
C THR A 162 -2.91 30.58 -10.53
N TYR A 163 -3.41 31.84 -10.53
CA TYR A 163 -3.63 32.60 -11.73
C TYR A 163 -2.49 33.61 -11.97
N SER A 164 -2.10 33.73 -13.20
CA SER A 164 -1.13 34.74 -13.67
C SER A 164 -1.54 35.26 -15.04
N ALA A 165 -1.02 36.42 -15.45
CA ALA A 165 -1.26 37.00 -16.75
C ALA A 165 0.05 37.35 -17.45
N SER A 166 0.03 37.26 -18.79
CA SER A 166 1.11 37.72 -19.67
C SER A 166 0.53 38.35 -20.91
N PRO A 167 1.03 39.54 -21.34
CA PRO A 167 2.08 40.33 -20.72
C PRO A 167 1.68 40.90 -19.36
N SER A 168 2.61 41.57 -18.65
CA SER A 168 2.31 42.23 -17.37
C SER A 168 1.38 43.43 -17.59
N GLY A 169 0.61 43.82 -16.55
CA GLY A 169 -0.29 44.97 -16.60
C GLY A 169 -1.76 44.65 -16.31
N LEU A 170 -2.13 43.38 -16.28
CA LEU A 170 -3.46 42.96 -15.79
C LEU A 170 -3.47 42.87 -14.26
N SER A 171 -4.42 43.60 -13.64
CA SER A 171 -4.69 43.48 -12.21
C SER A 171 -5.50 42.22 -11.96
N ILE A 172 -4.83 41.14 -11.59
CA ILE A 172 -5.43 39.82 -11.34
C ILE A 172 -5.10 39.34 -9.92
N ASN A 173 -6.10 38.76 -9.27
CA ASN A 173 -5.89 38.09 -8.00
C ASN A 173 -5.37 36.66 -8.23
N ALA A 174 -4.17 36.35 -7.78
CA ALA A 174 -3.49 35.07 -8.02
C ALA A 174 -4.23 33.85 -7.42
N SER A 175 -5.03 34.03 -6.39
CA SER A 175 -5.76 32.93 -5.74
C SER A 175 -7.17 32.73 -6.32
N THR A 176 -7.86 33.81 -6.69
CA THR A 176 -9.25 33.74 -7.13
C THR A 176 -9.43 33.90 -8.63
N GLY A 177 -8.41 34.38 -9.34
CA GLY A 177 -8.49 34.70 -10.76
C GLY A 177 -9.30 35.97 -11.08
N ALA A 178 -9.86 36.66 -10.08
CA ALA A 178 -10.64 37.85 -10.31
C ALA A 178 -9.77 39.01 -10.87
N ILE A 179 -10.22 39.68 -11.92
CA ILE A 179 -9.53 40.79 -12.53
C ILE A 179 -10.25 42.11 -12.23
N ILE A 180 -9.47 43.21 -12.11
CA ILE A 180 -10.02 44.55 -11.92
C ILE A 180 -9.65 45.40 -13.16
N PRO A 181 -10.59 45.63 -14.11
CA PRO A 181 -10.31 46.33 -15.35
C PRO A 181 -9.79 47.75 -15.15
N SER A 182 -10.34 48.50 -14.17
CA SER A 182 -9.94 49.89 -13.91
C SER A 182 -8.47 50.03 -13.44
N SER A 183 -7.95 49.00 -12.77
CA SER A 183 -6.56 48.94 -12.28
C SER A 183 -5.60 48.27 -13.25
N SER A 184 -6.09 47.82 -14.41
CA SER A 184 -5.30 47.17 -15.45
C SER A 184 -4.84 48.18 -16.52
N THR A 185 -3.72 47.88 -17.18
CA THR A 185 -3.33 48.58 -18.43
C THR A 185 -4.23 48.09 -19.57
N ALA A 186 -4.62 48.97 -20.50
CA ALA A 186 -5.40 48.51 -21.66
C ALA A 186 -4.52 47.63 -22.57
N GLY A 187 -5.04 46.45 -22.93
CA GLY A 187 -4.31 45.46 -23.72
C GLY A 187 -5.03 44.10 -23.79
N THR A 188 -4.39 43.17 -24.49
CA THR A 188 -4.79 41.77 -24.55
C THR A 188 -3.80 40.92 -23.69
N TYR A 189 -4.34 40.04 -22.88
CA TYR A 189 -3.59 39.24 -21.94
C TYR A 189 -3.87 37.78 -22.13
#